data_2b0d34d3633e87d5e156ec8d611a71bf
#
_entry.id   2b0d34d3633e87d5e156ec8d611a71bf
#
_cell.length_a   1.000
_cell.length_b   1.000
_cell.length_c   1.000
_cell.angle_alpha   90.00
_cell.angle_beta   90.00
_cell.angle_gamma   90.00
#
_symmetry.space_group_name_H-M   'P 1'
#
loop_
_entity.id
_entity.type
_entity.pdbx_description
1 polymer ?
#
loop_
_entity_poly.entity_id
_entity_poly.type
_entity_poly.pdbx_seq_one_letter_code
_entity_poly.pdbx_strand_id
1 'polypeptide(L)'
;HAVDAQGKLVTNRALMRDKFLAWCAQLPARCLIAMEASSGAHHWARKLVCLGLQARIIAAHLVEHYRSQGKSGKNDANDAAAICEAASRPSMRFVAIKTVDQQSMLSVHRLREGFKEERTAGTNRIRGLLAEFGVVIPQSTTVLRESLSEVIEDANNELSGLVRLVIE
;
A
#
# COMPACT_ATOMS: atom_id res chain seq x y z
N HIS A 1 6.37 -2.08 21.37
CA HIS A 1 5.77 -2.89 22.42
C HIS A 1 6.49 -4.24 22.50
N ALA A 2 6.99 -4.62 23.66
CA ALA A 2 7.64 -5.91 23.84
C ALA A 2 7.17 -6.53 25.17
N VAL A 3 6.96 -7.84 25.14
CA VAL A 3 6.57 -8.65 26.28
C VAL A 3 7.56 -9.79 26.50
N ASP A 4 7.63 -10.32 27.72
CA ASP A 4 8.38 -11.54 28.02
C ASP A 4 7.60 -12.80 27.60
N ALA A 5 8.16 -13.97 27.88
CA ALA A 5 7.55 -15.25 27.55
C ALA A 5 6.22 -15.51 28.32
N GLN A 6 5.95 -14.78 29.38
CA GLN A 6 4.72 -14.84 30.19
C GLN A 6 3.68 -13.78 29.74
N GLY A 7 3.99 -12.97 28.71
CA GLY A 7 3.12 -11.90 28.23
C GLY A 7 3.18 -10.61 29.06
N LYS A 8 4.11 -10.50 30.02
CA LYS A 8 4.28 -9.30 30.82
C LYS A 8 5.05 -8.24 30.03
N LEU A 9 4.56 -7.00 30.10
CA LEU A 9 5.18 -5.85 29.42
C LEU A 9 6.62 -5.62 29.89
N VAL A 10 7.56 -5.68 28.95
CA VAL A 10 8.98 -5.35 29.14
C VAL A 10 9.26 -3.90 28.77
N THR A 11 8.75 -3.44 27.63
CA THR A 11 8.92 -2.06 27.17
C THR A 11 7.84 -1.66 26.18
N ASN A 12 7.47 -0.39 26.21
CA ASN A 12 6.61 0.24 25.23
C ASN A 12 7.16 1.64 24.92
N ARG A 13 7.72 1.82 23.73
CA ARG A 13 8.34 3.10 23.33
C ARG A 13 8.31 3.30 21.84
N ALA A 14 8.26 4.56 21.41
CA ALA A 14 8.49 4.95 20.04
C ALA A 14 10.00 4.95 19.74
N LEU A 15 10.35 4.46 18.56
CA LEU A 15 11.72 4.47 18.04
C LEU A 15 11.73 5.20 16.69
N MET A 16 12.71 6.06 16.50
CA MET A 16 12.99 6.64 15.20
C MET A 16 13.43 5.54 14.22
N ARG A 17 13.05 5.69 12.95
CA ARG A 17 13.29 4.69 11.91
C ARG A 17 14.76 4.31 11.76
N ASP A 18 15.67 5.28 11.86
CA ASP A 18 17.13 5.09 11.79
C ASP A 18 17.72 4.36 13.00
N LYS A 19 17.07 4.43 14.16
CA LYS A 19 17.49 3.77 15.40
C LYS A 19 16.96 2.36 15.56
N PHE A 20 15.94 1.97 14.76
CA PHE A 20 15.23 0.71 14.95
C PHE A 20 16.11 -0.53 14.83
N LEU A 21 16.93 -0.64 13.75
CA LEU A 21 17.79 -1.81 13.56
C LEU A 21 18.91 -1.91 14.62
N ALA A 22 19.50 -0.77 15.01
CA ALA A 22 20.51 -0.74 16.05
C ALA A 22 19.96 -1.19 17.41
N TRP A 23 18.71 -0.86 17.69
CA TRP A 23 18.02 -1.37 18.88
C TRP A 23 17.70 -2.86 18.73
N CYS A 24 17.21 -3.31 17.59
CA CYS A 24 16.91 -4.73 17.34
C CYS A 24 18.15 -5.62 17.46
N ALA A 25 19.33 -5.12 17.06
CA ALA A 25 20.58 -5.87 17.17
C ALA A 25 21.02 -6.17 18.62
N GLN A 26 20.42 -5.47 19.60
CA GLN A 26 20.68 -5.70 21.03
C GLN A 26 19.73 -6.74 21.65
N LEU A 27 18.73 -7.20 20.90
CA LEU A 27 17.75 -8.18 21.37
C LEU A 27 18.38 -9.58 21.44
N PRO A 28 17.89 -10.46 22.30
CA PRO A 28 18.32 -11.86 22.36
C PRO A 28 18.18 -12.53 21.00
N ALA A 29 19.11 -13.42 20.66
CA ALA A 29 19.03 -14.21 19.46
C ALA A 29 17.68 -14.94 19.37
N ARG A 30 17.09 -15.01 18.16
CA ARG A 30 15.78 -15.61 17.90
C ARG A 30 14.59 -14.88 18.54
N CYS A 31 14.78 -13.68 19.11
CA CYS A 31 13.65 -12.88 19.56
C CYS A 31 12.62 -12.73 18.42
N LEU A 32 11.36 -12.96 18.74
CA LEU A 32 10.25 -12.81 17.78
C LEU A 32 9.91 -11.34 17.61
N ILE A 33 9.94 -10.85 16.39
CA ILE A 33 9.49 -9.52 16.02
C ILE A 33 8.36 -9.62 15.01
N ALA A 34 7.17 -9.22 15.44
CA ALA A 34 6.00 -9.17 14.60
C ALA A 34 5.73 -7.73 14.10
N MET A 35 5.22 -7.62 12.91
CA MET A 35 4.81 -6.35 12.30
C MET A 35 3.57 -6.54 11.44
N GLU A 36 2.79 -5.48 11.30
CA GLU A 36 1.68 -5.46 10.37
C GLU A 36 2.17 -5.40 8.91
N ALA A 37 1.44 -6.05 8.01
CA ALA A 37 1.69 -6.02 6.56
C ALA A 37 1.38 -4.63 6.01
N SER A 38 2.38 -3.77 6.02
CA SER A 38 2.34 -2.39 5.53
C SER A 38 3.47 -2.11 4.55
N SER A 39 3.57 -0.87 4.07
CA SER A 39 4.68 -0.43 3.21
C SER A 39 6.02 -0.64 3.92
N GLY A 40 6.92 -1.37 3.29
CA GLY A 40 8.25 -1.68 3.83
C GLY A 40 8.33 -2.88 4.75
N ALA A 41 7.22 -3.53 5.16
CA ALA A 41 7.23 -4.66 6.08
C ALA A 41 8.17 -5.80 5.62
N HIS A 42 8.13 -6.16 4.35
CA HIS A 42 9.03 -7.20 3.81
C HIS A 42 10.51 -6.80 3.86
N HIS A 43 10.82 -5.52 3.63
CA HIS A 43 12.18 -5.01 3.75
C HIS A 43 12.70 -5.15 5.19
N TRP A 44 11.90 -4.68 6.16
CA TRP A 44 12.25 -4.80 7.57
C TRP A 44 12.38 -6.23 8.01
N ALA A 45 11.44 -7.10 7.62
CA ALA A 45 11.51 -8.52 7.97
C ALA A 45 12.80 -9.18 7.46
N ARG A 46 13.22 -8.90 6.21
CA ARG A 46 14.51 -9.41 5.69
C ARG A 46 15.70 -8.91 6.51
N LYS A 47 15.71 -7.63 6.88
CA LYS A 47 16.79 -7.04 7.72
C LYS A 47 16.85 -7.70 9.11
N LEU A 48 15.70 -7.94 9.72
CA LEU A 48 15.63 -8.60 11.03
C LEU A 48 16.09 -10.06 10.97
N VAL A 49 15.73 -10.79 9.92
CA VAL A 49 16.22 -12.15 9.68
C VAL A 49 17.74 -12.19 9.52
N CYS A 50 18.34 -11.20 8.82
CA CYS A 50 19.79 -11.06 8.72
C CYS A 50 20.47 -10.79 10.08
N LEU A 51 19.77 -10.22 11.06
CA LEU A 51 20.26 -10.04 12.44
C LEU A 51 20.08 -11.30 13.32
N GLY A 52 19.61 -12.42 12.74
CA GLY A 52 19.35 -13.66 13.50
C GLY A 52 18.06 -13.65 14.33
N LEU A 53 17.16 -12.70 14.07
CA LEU A 53 15.87 -12.56 14.74
C LEU A 53 14.78 -13.29 13.97
N GLN A 54 13.67 -13.64 14.65
CA GLN A 54 12.49 -14.24 14.02
C GLN A 54 11.53 -13.12 13.60
N ALA A 55 11.50 -12.76 12.32
CA ALA A 55 10.55 -11.79 11.81
C ALA A 55 9.24 -12.47 11.36
N ARG A 56 8.10 -11.88 11.71
CA ARG A 56 6.76 -12.30 11.29
C ARG A 56 5.98 -11.11 10.79
N ILE A 57 5.23 -11.31 9.70
CA ILE A 57 4.34 -10.30 9.13
C ILE A 57 2.91 -10.80 9.29
N ILE A 58 2.02 -9.96 9.80
CA ILE A 58 0.60 -10.28 10.03
C ILE A 58 -0.23 -9.36 9.15
N ALA A 59 -1.24 -9.90 8.46
CA ALA A 59 -2.16 -9.10 7.66
C ALA A 59 -3.00 -8.17 8.56
N ALA A 60 -3.20 -6.92 8.14
CA ALA A 60 -3.87 -5.89 8.94
C ALA A 60 -5.24 -6.30 9.49
N HIS A 61 -6.07 -6.95 8.65
CA HIS A 61 -7.40 -7.42 9.06
C HIS A 61 -7.37 -8.49 10.17
N LEU A 62 -6.26 -9.23 10.33
CA LEU A 62 -6.10 -10.19 11.42
C LEU A 62 -5.68 -9.53 12.73
N VAL A 63 -5.00 -8.39 12.68
CA VAL A 63 -4.60 -7.61 13.86
C VAL A 63 -5.77 -6.83 14.44
N GLU A 64 -6.69 -6.40 13.59
CA GLU A 64 -7.82 -5.54 13.96
C GLU A 64 -8.64 -6.10 15.14
N HIS A 65 -8.83 -7.42 15.20
CA HIS A 65 -9.56 -8.11 16.26
C HIS A 65 -8.89 -8.04 17.63
N TYR A 66 -7.61 -7.71 17.69
CA TYR A 66 -6.81 -7.61 18.92
C TYR A 66 -6.62 -6.17 19.40
N ARG A 67 -7.13 -5.19 18.63
CA ARG A 67 -7.11 -3.79 19.08
C ARG A 67 -8.09 -3.61 20.23
N SER A 68 -7.61 -3.07 21.34
CA SER A 68 -8.48 -2.70 22.46
C SER A 68 -9.48 -1.64 22.03
N GLN A 69 -10.69 -1.77 22.51
CA GLN A 69 -11.95 -1.19 22.03
C GLN A 69 -11.95 0.30 21.71
N GLY A 70 -12.63 0.63 20.61
CA GLY A 70 -13.22 1.92 20.30
C GLY A 70 -12.39 2.81 19.37
N LYS A 71 -13.08 3.68 18.62
CA LYS A 71 -12.49 4.66 17.70
C LYS A 71 -11.52 5.65 18.37
N SER A 72 -11.62 5.83 19.69
CA SER A 72 -10.71 6.68 20.49
C SER A 72 -9.40 5.98 20.88
N GLY A 73 -9.29 4.66 20.67
CA GLY A 73 -8.11 3.87 21.02
C GLY A 73 -7.08 3.68 19.90
N LYS A 74 -7.29 4.30 18.71
CA LYS A 74 -6.36 4.17 17.59
C LYS A 74 -5.13 5.05 17.80
N ASN A 75 -4.08 4.46 18.34
CA ASN A 75 -2.76 5.07 18.44
C ASN A 75 -1.68 3.99 18.26
N ASP A 76 -0.47 4.40 17.91
CA ASP A 76 0.63 3.51 17.60
C ASP A 76 0.98 2.54 18.73
N ALA A 77 0.80 2.94 19.99
CA ALA A 77 1.08 2.10 21.14
C ALA A 77 0.07 0.94 21.28
N ASN A 78 -1.21 1.22 21.05
CA ASN A 78 -2.28 0.21 21.06
C ASN A 78 -2.16 -0.72 19.84
N ASP A 79 -1.81 -0.18 18.68
CA ASP A 79 -1.57 -0.98 17.46
C ASP A 79 -0.37 -1.93 17.68
N ALA A 80 0.71 -1.46 18.29
CA ALA A 80 1.86 -2.28 18.61
C ALA A 80 1.53 -3.38 19.65
N ALA A 81 0.70 -3.08 20.65
CA ALA A 81 0.21 -4.06 21.62
C ALA A 81 -0.66 -5.12 20.96
N ALA A 82 -1.58 -4.71 20.07
CA ALA A 82 -2.44 -5.62 19.31
C ALA A 82 -1.63 -6.57 18.40
N ILE A 83 -0.59 -6.06 17.72
CA ILE A 83 0.32 -6.89 16.92
C ILE A 83 1.05 -7.92 17.80
N CYS A 84 1.53 -7.51 18.98
CA CYS A 84 2.22 -8.37 19.91
C CYS A 84 1.29 -9.49 20.42
N GLU A 85 0.07 -9.15 20.80
CA GLU A 85 -0.97 -10.10 21.21
C GLU A 85 -1.34 -11.07 20.09
N ALA A 86 -1.59 -10.57 18.89
CA ALA A 86 -1.88 -11.37 17.71
C ALA A 86 -0.75 -12.35 17.40
N ALA A 87 0.51 -11.91 17.49
CA ALA A 87 1.68 -12.74 17.21
C ALA A 87 1.87 -13.90 18.19
N SER A 88 1.35 -13.79 19.42
CA SER A 88 1.43 -14.83 20.45
C SER A 88 0.44 -15.97 20.23
N ARG A 89 -0.55 -15.81 19.35
CA ARG A 89 -1.61 -16.81 19.15
C ARG A 89 -1.13 -17.98 18.29
N PRO A 90 -1.32 -19.25 18.75
CA PRO A 90 -0.90 -20.43 18.00
C PRO A 90 -1.56 -20.58 16.62
N SER A 91 -2.79 -20.07 16.48
CA SER A 91 -3.55 -20.12 15.22
C SER A 91 -3.28 -18.98 14.27
N MET A 92 -2.37 -18.04 14.62
CA MET A 92 -2.09 -16.87 13.80
C MET A 92 -1.46 -17.24 12.44
N ARG A 93 -2.02 -16.70 11.39
CA ARG A 93 -1.50 -16.87 10.02
C ARG A 93 -0.56 -15.74 9.67
N PHE A 94 0.67 -16.09 9.34
CA PHE A 94 1.70 -15.13 8.97
C PHE A 94 1.84 -15.02 7.45
N VAL A 95 2.11 -13.81 6.98
CA VAL A 95 2.43 -13.54 5.58
C VAL A 95 3.87 -13.98 5.31
N ALA A 96 4.08 -14.77 4.27
CA ALA A 96 5.42 -15.17 3.85
C ALA A 96 6.28 -13.94 3.50
N ILE A 97 7.51 -13.92 4.01
CA ILE A 97 8.46 -12.84 3.71
C ILE A 97 8.92 -12.99 2.26
N LYS A 98 8.65 -11.98 1.45
CA LYS A 98 9.08 -11.98 0.03
C LYS A 98 10.58 -11.74 -0.08
N THR A 99 11.22 -12.47 -0.99
CA THR A 99 12.58 -12.17 -1.44
C THR A 99 12.64 -10.82 -2.16
N VAL A 100 13.84 -10.31 -2.43
CA VAL A 100 14.01 -9.08 -3.22
C VAL A 100 13.43 -9.26 -4.62
N ASP A 101 13.67 -10.40 -5.27
CA ASP A 101 13.16 -10.68 -6.61
C ASP A 101 11.64 -10.75 -6.66
N GLN A 102 11.01 -11.45 -5.70
CA GLN A 102 9.56 -11.49 -5.57
C GLN A 102 8.96 -10.09 -5.34
N GLN A 103 9.64 -9.26 -4.55
CA GLN A 103 9.23 -7.88 -4.31
C GLN A 103 9.36 -7.04 -5.58
N SER A 104 10.43 -7.22 -6.36
CA SER A 104 10.68 -6.53 -7.63
C SER A 104 9.62 -6.88 -8.65
N MET A 105 9.32 -8.16 -8.84
CA MET A 105 8.25 -8.62 -9.72
C MET A 105 6.90 -8.01 -9.35
N LEU A 106 6.56 -8.02 -8.06
CA LEU A 106 5.31 -7.41 -7.57
C LEU A 106 5.27 -5.90 -7.83
N SER A 107 6.40 -5.21 -7.70
CA SER A 107 6.49 -3.77 -7.97
C SER A 107 6.23 -3.46 -9.45
N VAL A 108 6.79 -4.24 -10.36
CA VAL A 108 6.53 -4.11 -11.81
C VAL A 108 5.05 -4.33 -12.13
N HIS A 109 4.45 -5.39 -11.56
CA HIS A 109 3.02 -5.65 -11.74
C HIS A 109 2.15 -4.50 -11.23
N ARG A 110 2.44 -3.98 -10.04
CA ARG A 110 1.68 -2.86 -9.46
C ARG A 110 1.79 -1.58 -10.29
N LEU A 111 2.99 -1.27 -10.79
CA LEU A 111 3.19 -0.12 -11.68
C LEU A 111 2.39 -0.29 -12.98
N ARG A 112 2.47 -1.48 -13.59
CA ARG A 112 1.70 -1.76 -14.81
C ARG A 112 0.20 -1.61 -14.62
N GLU A 113 -0.35 -2.15 -13.55
CA GLU A 113 -1.79 -2.00 -13.24
C GLU A 113 -2.15 -0.54 -12.95
N GLY A 114 -1.33 0.19 -12.19
CA GLY A 114 -1.52 1.62 -11.95
C GLY A 114 -1.59 2.42 -13.25
N PHE A 115 -0.65 2.22 -14.17
CA PHE A 115 -0.68 2.89 -15.48
C PHE A 115 -1.91 2.52 -16.32
N LYS A 116 -2.39 1.28 -16.23
CA LYS A 116 -3.63 0.88 -16.90
C LYS A 116 -4.85 1.63 -16.33
N GLU A 117 -4.93 1.72 -15.00
CA GLU A 117 -5.98 2.46 -14.30
C GLU A 117 -5.95 3.95 -14.65
N GLU A 118 -4.78 4.59 -14.61
CA GLU A 118 -4.58 5.99 -14.98
C GLU A 118 -4.99 6.26 -16.44
N ARG A 119 -4.58 5.40 -17.38
CA ARG A 119 -4.97 5.50 -18.78
C ARG A 119 -6.49 5.41 -18.92
N THR A 120 -7.12 4.45 -18.25
CA THR A 120 -8.57 4.28 -18.30
C THR A 120 -9.30 5.48 -17.70
N ALA A 121 -8.83 5.99 -16.57
CA ALA A 121 -9.38 7.17 -15.92
C ALA A 121 -9.22 8.42 -16.81
N GLY A 122 -8.05 8.62 -17.43
CA GLY A 122 -7.79 9.70 -18.36
C GLY A 122 -8.72 9.65 -19.58
N THR A 123 -8.83 8.48 -20.21
CA THR A 123 -9.73 8.24 -21.34
C THR A 123 -11.19 8.55 -20.99
N ASN A 124 -11.67 8.11 -19.82
CA ASN A 124 -13.04 8.37 -19.40
C ASN A 124 -13.28 9.85 -19.07
N ARG A 125 -12.27 10.51 -18.52
CA ARG A 125 -12.33 11.96 -18.23
C ARG A 125 -12.46 12.76 -19.51
N ILE A 126 -11.65 12.47 -20.52
CA ILE A 126 -11.73 13.15 -21.83
C ILE A 126 -13.11 12.92 -22.47
N ARG A 127 -13.61 11.67 -22.47
CA ARG A 127 -14.96 11.39 -22.98
C ARG A 127 -16.05 12.16 -22.25
N GLY A 128 -15.97 12.22 -20.91
CA GLY A 128 -16.92 13.00 -20.12
C GLY A 128 -16.90 14.48 -20.48
N LEU A 129 -15.71 15.06 -20.63
CA LEU A 129 -15.57 16.46 -21.06
C LEU A 129 -16.14 16.69 -22.45
N LEU A 130 -15.85 15.83 -23.42
CA LEU A 130 -16.37 15.95 -24.79
C LEU A 130 -17.90 15.80 -24.86
N ALA A 131 -18.47 14.94 -24.02
CA ALA A 131 -19.92 14.76 -23.96
C ALA A 131 -20.68 16.00 -23.50
N GLU A 132 -20.08 16.85 -22.61
CA GLU A 132 -20.65 18.15 -22.22
C GLU A 132 -20.79 19.13 -23.39
N PHE A 133 -20.03 18.91 -24.48
CA PHE A 133 -20.09 19.68 -25.72
C PHE A 133 -20.79 18.92 -26.87
N GLY A 134 -21.59 17.88 -26.54
CA GLY A 134 -22.34 17.09 -27.51
C GLY A 134 -21.51 16.10 -28.33
N VAL A 135 -20.20 15.96 -28.06
CA VAL A 135 -19.32 15.01 -28.75
C VAL A 135 -19.28 13.68 -28.01
N VAL A 136 -19.94 12.66 -28.55
CA VAL A 136 -20.04 11.33 -27.94
C VAL A 136 -19.12 10.35 -28.66
N ILE A 137 -18.13 9.82 -27.96
CA ILE A 137 -17.15 8.84 -28.49
C ILE A 137 -17.40 7.47 -27.81
N PRO A 138 -17.43 6.36 -28.58
CA PRO A 138 -17.61 5.01 -28.06
C PRO A 138 -16.59 4.60 -26.99
N GLN A 139 -16.95 3.57 -26.19
CA GLN A 139 -16.10 3.05 -25.12
C GLN A 139 -14.89 2.25 -25.64
N SER A 140 -14.02 2.91 -26.40
CA SER A 140 -12.76 2.33 -26.87
C SER A 140 -11.65 3.36 -26.73
N THR A 141 -10.55 2.97 -26.11
CA THR A 141 -9.35 3.82 -26.01
C THR A 141 -8.74 4.05 -27.39
N THR A 142 -8.79 3.06 -28.26
CA THR A 142 -8.29 3.14 -29.63
C THR A 142 -9.13 4.14 -30.45
N VAL A 143 -10.45 3.99 -30.42
CA VAL A 143 -11.36 4.90 -31.12
C VAL A 143 -11.21 6.32 -30.62
N LEU A 144 -11.14 6.56 -29.30
CA LEU A 144 -10.89 7.90 -28.77
C LEU A 144 -9.60 8.49 -29.33
N ARG A 145 -8.50 7.73 -29.30
CA ARG A 145 -7.20 8.22 -29.77
C ARG A 145 -7.21 8.55 -31.27
N GLU A 146 -7.87 7.73 -32.07
CA GLU A 146 -7.98 7.93 -33.52
C GLU A 146 -8.89 9.11 -33.88
N SER A 147 -9.98 9.30 -33.15
CA SER A 147 -10.96 10.38 -33.40
C SER A 147 -10.55 11.72 -32.79
N LEU A 148 -9.62 11.76 -31.86
CA LEU A 148 -9.37 12.97 -31.07
C LEU A 148 -8.85 14.13 -31.92
N SER A 149 -7.95 13.89 -32.87
CA SER A 149 -7.42 14.93 -33.77
C SER A 149 -8.54 15.52 -34.64
N GLU A 150 -9.40 14.67 -35.20
CA GLU A 150 -10.55 15.08 -35.98
C GLU A 150 -11.53 15.94 -35.18
N VAL A 151 -11.82 15.51 -33.95
CA VAL A 151 -12.70 16.25 -33.03
C VAL A 151 -12.11 17.61 -32.64
N ILE A 152 -10.80 17.69 -32.42
CA ILE A 152 -10.12 18.96 -32.08
C ILE A 152 -10.13 19.92 -33.28
N GLU A 153 -9.97 19.42 -34.51
CA GLU A 153 -9.91 20.21 -35.72
C GLU A 153 -11.30 20.63 -36.26
N ASP A 154 -12.37 19.92 -35.89
CA ASP A 154 -13.73 20.20 -36.33
C ASP A 154 -14.23 21.55 -35.81
N ALA A 155 -14.32 22.52 -36.69
CA ALA A 155 -14.80 23.88 -36.38
C ALA A 155 -16.32 23.95 -36.12
N ASN A 156 -17.08 22.91 -36.43
CA ASN A 156 -18.54 22.90 -36.29
C ASN A 156 -19.02 22.40 -34.92
N ASN A 157 -18.13 21.81 -34.10
CA ASN A 157 -18.49 21.42 -32.76
C ASN A 157 -18.37 22.61 -31.77
N GLU A 158 -19.02 22.49 -30.61
CA GLU A 158 -19.08 23.57 -29.60
C GLU A 158 -17.83 23.69 -28.75
N LEU A 159 -16.74 22.97 -29.05
CA LEU A 159 -15.51 23.01 -28.23
C LEU A 159 -14.85 24.39 -28.29
N SER A 160 -14.68 25.02 -27.14
CA SER A 160 -13.92 26.27 -27.04
C SER A 160 -12.42 26.04 -27.30
N GLY A 161 -11.70 27.09 -27.70
CA GLY A 161 -10.25 27.01 -27.89
C GLY A 161 -9.50 26.54 -26.63
N LEU A 162 -9.99 26.90 -25.43
CA LEU A 162 -9.41 26.45 -24.18
C LEU A 162 -9.57 24.94 -23.98
N VAL A 163 -10.73 24.37 -24.28
CA VAL A 163 -10.97 22.93 -24.16
C VAL A 163 -10.12 22.17 -25.17
N ARG A 164 -10.03 22.63 -26.43
CA ARG A 164 -9.17 22.04 -27.46
C ARG A 164 -7.71 21.94 -26.99
N LEU A 165 -7.18 23.03 -26.43
CA LEU A 165 -5.82 23.07 -25.89
C LEU A 165 -5.58 22.10 -24.71
N VAL A 166 -6.58 21.86 -23.89
CA VAL A 166 -6.43 21.00 -22.69
C VAL A 166 -6.50 19.51 -23.04
N ILE A 167 -7.19 19.14 -24.12
CA ILE A 167 -7.36 17.74 -24.54
C ILE A 167 -6.35 17.31 -25.63
N GLU A 168 -5.60 18.24 -26.23
CA GLU A 168 -4.48 17.99 -27.13
C GLU A 168 -3.28 17.36 -26.38
#